data_f85bfdac0b99f82ffa6a4b7fb66d539c
#
_entry.id   f85bfdac0b99f82ffa6a4b7fb66d539c
#
_cell.length_a   1.000
_cell.length_b   1.000
_cell.length_c   1.000
_cell.angle_alpha   90.00
_cell.angle_beta   90.00
_cell.angle_gamma   90.00
#
_symmetry.space_group_name_H-M   'P 1'
#
loop_
_entity.id
_entity.type
_entity.pdbx_description
1 polymer ?
#
loop_
_entity_poly.entity_id
_entity_poly.type
_entity_poly.pdbx_seq_one_letter_code
_entity_poly.pdbx_strand_id
1 'polypeptide(L)'
;MSSYSLVQMVILCPAAIAAAVFDWRSRRIPNALVVAIALGGFAAVALTLGSSRLPLAFGTGVAAGAACTPLYVLRGLGAGDVKLIAATSVWWSLRQLLVALVAIALCGALLAIGYLSFSRDTSHVPYGMAIAASTVGTVFLS
;
A
#
# COMPACT_ATOMS: atom_id res chain seq x y z
N MET A 1 12.74 -17.51 -6.84
CA MET A 1 12.09 -16.61 -5.87
C MET A 1 12.95 -16.57 -4.62
N SER A 2 13.23 -15.38 -4.09
CA SER A 2 13.95 -15.27 -2.83
C SER A 2 13.03 -15.61 -1.65
N SER A 3 13.62 -16.00 -0.50
CA SER A 3 12.83 -16.24 0.72
C SER A 3 12.00 -15.01 1.10
N TYR A 4 12.52 -13.80 0.83
CA TYR A 4 11.81 -12.55 1.07
C TYR A 4 10.58 -12.38 0.17
N SER A 5 10.69 -12.71 -1.13
CA SER A 5 9.55 -12.65 -2.06
C SER A 5 8.43 -13.62 -1.65
N LEU A 6 8.78 -14.80 -1.14
CA LEU A 6 7.79 -15.74 -0.61
C LEU A 6 7.06 -15.18 0.61
N VAL A 7 7.79 -14.55 1.54
CA VAL A 7 7.18 -13.91 2.73
C VAL A 7 6.28 -12.76 2.33
N GLN A 8 6.68 -11.93 1.36
CA GLN A 8 5.80 -10.89 0.80
C GLN A 8 4.53 -11.48 0.21
N MET A 9 4.63 -12.54 -0.59
CA MET A 9 3.49 -13.18 -1.22
C MET A 9 2.51 -13.78 -0.20
N VAL A 10 3.03 -14.44 0.83
CA VAL A 10 2.21 -15.17 1.83
C VAL A 10 1.61 -14.23 2.88
N ILE A 11 2.28 -13.15 3.24
CA ILE A 11 1.84 -12.27 4.33
C ILE A 11 1.30 -10.94 3.80
N LEU A 12 2.08 -10.23 2.95
CA LEU A 12 1.69 -8.89 2.51
C LEU A 12 0.50 -8.92 1.55
N CYS A 13 0.47 -9.85 0.57
CA CYS A 13 -0.63 -9.89 -0.39
C CYS A 13 -2.00 -10.16 0.27
N PRO A 14 -2.17 -11.17 1.15
CA PRO A 14 -3.43 -11.37 1.85
C PRO A 14 -3.82 -10.20 2.76
N ALA A 15 -2.85 -9.58 3.43
CA ALA A 15 -3.10 -8.42 4.28
C ALA A 15 -3.55 -7.19 3.46
N ALA A 16 -2.96 -6.96 2.29
CA ALA A 16 -3.38 -5.89 1.37
C ALA A 16 -4.79 -6.15 0.82
N ILE A 17 -5.10 -7.41 0.45
CA ILE A 17 -6.44 -7.81 0.02
C ILE A 17 -7.46 -7.61 1.16
N ALA A 18 -7.11 -7.98 2.39
CA ALA A 18 -7.97 -7.73 3.54
C ALA A 18 -8.24 -6.23 3.74
N ALA A 19 -7.23 -5.37 3.59
CA ALA A 19 -7.39 -3.92 3.65
C ALA A 19 -8.35 -3.41 2.57
N ALA A 20 -8.25 -3.92 1.34
CA ALA A 20 -9.18 -3.59 0.25
C ALA A 20 -10.62 -4.02 0.56
N VAL A 21 -10.81 -5.20 1.14
CA VAL A 21 -12.15 -5.69 1.55
C VAL A 21 -12.75 -4.80 2.65
N PHE A 22 -11.94 -4.39 3.64
CA PHE A 22 -12.41 -3.46 4.68
C PHE A 22 -12.76 -2.10 4.09
N ASP A 23 -11.94 -1.58 3.18
CA ASP A 23 -12.21 -0.31 2.50
C ASP A 23 -13.50 -0.39 1.67
N TRP A 24 -13.69 -1.47 0.91
CA TRP A 24 -14.91 -1.69 0.13
C TRP A 24 -16.17 -1.78 1.00
N ARG A 25 -16.11 -2.51 2.13
CA ARG A 25 -17.30 -2.77 2.98
C ARG A 25 -17.63 -1.64 3.91
N SER A 26 -16.64 -1.05 4.56
CA SER A 26 -16.83 -0.07 5.63
C SER A 26 -16.29 1.32 5.31
N ARG A 27 -15.62 1.48 4.15
CA ARG A 27 -14.94 2.71 3.74
C ARG A 27 -13.99 3.24 4.83
N ARG A 28 -13.45 2.32 5.63
CA ARG A 28 -12.49 2.60 6.70
C ARG A 28 -11.52 1.45 6.81
N ILE A 29 -10.23 1.76 6.77
CA ILE A 29 -9.17 0.79 6.98
C ILE A 29 -8.85 0.76 8.48
N PRO A 30 -8.99 -0.39 9.18
CA PRO A 30 -8.68 -0.49 10.59
C PRO A 30 -7.22 -0.14 10.87
N ASN A 31 -6.96 0.77 11.82
CA ASN A 31 -5.59 1.11 12.20
C ASN A 31 -4.79 -0.10 12.67
N ALA A 32 -5.45 -1.07 13.33
CA ALA A 32 -4.81 -2.32 13.76
C ALA A 32 -4.23 -3.11 12.59
N LEU A 33 -4.94 -3.17 11.45
CA LEU A 33 -4.46 -3.83 10.23
C LEU A 33 -3.25 -3.10 9.64
N VAL A 34 -3.29 -1.77 9.59
CA VAL A 34 -2.17 -0.95 9.11
C VAL A 34 -0.93 -1.17 9.97
N VAL A 35 -1.09 -1.16 11.29
CA VAL A 35 0.01 -1.42 12.23
C VAL A 35 0.54 -2.86 12.07
N ALA A 36 -0.34 -3.84 11.91
CA ALA A 36 0.06 -5.23 11.69
C ALA A 36 0.88 -5.39 10.39
N ILE A 37 0.46 -4.72 9.30
CA ILE A 37 1.21 -4.71 8.03
C ILE A 37 2.60 -4.09 8.23
N ALA A 38 2.70 -2.95 8.91
CA ALA A 38 3.99 -2.29 9.14
C ALA A 38 4.92 -3.15 10.01
N LEU A 39 4.43 -3.67 11.13
CA LEU A 39 5.20 -4.54 12.03
C LEU A 39 5.63 -5.83 11.34
N GLY A 40 4.73 -6.44 10.56
CA GLY A 40 5.04 -7.60 9.73
C GLY A 40 6.17 -7.31 8.74
N GLY A 41 6.17 -6.11 8.13
CA GLY A 41 7.24 -5.66 7.23
C GLY A 41 8.58 -5.54 7.92
N PHE A 42 8.63 -4.88 9.08
CA PHE A 42 9.87 -4.78 9.87
C PHE A 42 10.39 -6.16 10.30
N ALA A 43 9.50 -7.04 10.76
CA ALA A 43 9.87 -8.41 11.13
C ALA A 43 10.40 -9.19 9.92
N ALA A 44 9.72 -9.14 8.78
CA ALA A 44 10.15 -9.79 7.54
C ALA A 44 11.52 -9.30 7.09
N VAL A 45 11.74 -7.99 7.07
CA VAL A 45 13.04 -7.39 6.72
C VAL A 45 14.13 -7.84 7.70
N ALA A 46 13.88 -7.77 9.00
CA ALA A 46 14.86 -8.15 10.01
C ALA A 46 15.28 -9.64 9.90
N LEU A 47 14.30 -10.52 9.69
CA LEU A 47 14.51 -11.97 9.67
C LEU A 47 15.10 -12.48 8.34
N THR A 48 14.79 -11.85 7.23
CA THR A 48 15.21 -12.35 5.91
C THR A 48 16.35 -11.56 5.27
N LEU A 49 16.40 -10.25 5.49
CA LEU A 49 17.40 -9.34 4.89
C LEU A 49 18.42 -8.83 5.91
N GLY A 50 18.17 -9.05 7.19
CA GLY A 50 19.02 -8.61 8.30
C GLY A 50 18.64 -7.23 8.84
N SER A 51 18.96 -7.01 10.11
CA SER A 51 18.61 -5.78 10.86
C SER A 51 19.24 -4.50 10.28
N SER A 52 20.35 -4.63 9.55
CA SER A 52 20.98 -3.49 8.85
C SER A 52 20.09 -2.85 7.78
N ARG A 53 19.07 -3.54 7.32
CA ARG A 53 18.10 -3.03 6.33
C ARG A 53 16.90 -2.31 6.96
N LEU A 54 16.73 -2.38 8.27
CA LEU A 54 15.62 -1.72 8.97
C LEU A 54 15.55 -0.19 8.76
N PRO A 55 16.66 0.56 8.79
CA PRO A 55 16.60 2.00 8.51
C PRO A 55 16.09 2.32 7.09
N LEU A 56 16.45 1.49 6.11
CA LEU A 56 15.96 1.63 4.74
C LEU A 56 14.45 1.34 4.66
N ALA A 57 14.00 0.27 5.30
CA ALA A 57 12.57 -0.08 5.36
C ALA A 57 11.72 1.02 6.05
N PHE A 58 12.24 1.60 7.12
CA PHE A 58 11.63 2.77 7.76
C PHE A 58 11.60 3.97 6.81
N GLY A 59 12.74 4.25 6.15
CA GLY A 59 12.86 5.35 5.19
C GLY A 59 11.89 5.23 4.02
N THR A 60 11.67 4.02 3.46
CA THR A 60 10.71 3.80 2.37
C THR A 60 9.27 4.06 2.84
N GLY A 61 8.90 3.64 4.04
CA GLY A 61 7.58 3.93 4.62
C GLY A 61 7.35 5.43 4.83
N VAL A 62 8.34 6.13 5.40
CA VAL A 62 8.27 7.58 5.62
C VAL A 62 8.23 8.33 4.28
N ALA A 63 9.07 7.96 3.32
CA ALA A 63 9.10 8.58 1.99
C ALA A 63 7.77 8.43 1.26
N ALA A 64 7.17 7.23 1.30
CA ALA A 64 5.87 6.97 0.69
C ALA A 64 4.75 7.79 1.35
N GLY A 65 4.71 7.83 2.68
CA GLY A 65 3.75 8.66 3.42
C GLY A 65 3.89 10.14 3.10
N ALA A 66 5.14 10.65 3.08
CA ALA A 66 5.44 12.03 2.73
C ALA A 66 5.03 12.36 1.28
N ALA A 67 5.32 11.47 0.32
CA ALA A 67 4.93 11.64 -1.08
C ALA A 67 3.41 11.67 -1.29
N CYS A 68 2.64 10.96 -0.46
CA CYS A 68 1.18 10.96 -0.50
C CYS A 68 0.52 12.11 0.28
N THR A 69 1.26 12.80 1.14
CA THR A 69 0.73 13.91 1.96
C THR A 69 0.13 15.05 1.14
N PRO A 70 0.72 15.53 0.03
CA PRO A 70 0.10 16.55 -0.81
C PRO A 70 -1.27 16.11 -1.35
N LEU A 71 -1.40 14.84 -1.78
CA LEU A 71 -2.67 14.29 -2.27
C LEU A 71 -3.72 14.21 -1.16
N TYR A 72 -3.31 13.92 0.06
CA TYR A 72 -4.19 13.96 1.23
C TYR A 72 -4.68 15.40 1.53
N VAL A 73 -3.76 16.39 1.52
CA VAL A 73 -4.12 17.80 1.74
C VAL A 73 -5.08 18.31 0.67
N LEU A 74 -4.89 17.91 -0.58
CA LEU A 74 -5.77 18.21 -1.71
C LEU A 74 -7.07 17.39 -1.71
N ARG A 75 -7.32 16.58 -0.67
CA ARG A 75 -8.48 15.70 -0.52
C ARG A 75 -8.63 14.65 -1.64
N GLY A 76 -7.55 14.34 -2.35
CA GLY A 76 -7.50 13.27 -3.36
C GLY A 76 -7.33 11.87 -2.77
N LEU A 77 -6.76 11.77 -1.56
CA LEU A 77 -6.57 10.51 -0.82
C LEU A 77 -7.15 10.61 0.59
N GLY A 78 -7.67 9.50 1.10
CA GLY A 78 -8.06 9.37 2.50
C GLY A 78 -6.86 9.21 3.45
N ALA A 79 -7.00 9.63 4.71
CA ALA A 79 -5.96 9.43 5.72
C ALA A 79 -5.62 7.93 5.93
N GLY A 80 -6.59 7.04 5.76
CA GLY A 80 -6.41 5.58 5.82
C GLY A 80 -5.51 5.07 4.70
N ASP A 81 -5.71 5.59 3.48
CA ASP A 81 -4.95 5.21 2.30
C ASP A 81 -3.46 5.61 2.43
N VAL A 82 -3.19 6.83 2.89
CA VAL A 82 -1.82 7.30 3.14
C VAL A 82 -1.10 6.40 4.14
N LYS A 83 -1.78 6.05 5.25
CA LYS A 83 -1.22 5.13 6.26
C LYS A 83 -0.98 3.73 5.68
N LEU A 84 -1.90 3.22 4.88
CA LEU A 84 -1.77 1.90 4.24
C LEU A 84 -0.60 1.90 3.25
N ILE A 85 -0.46 2.93 2.40
CA ILE A 85 0.66 3.08 1.48
C ILE A 85 1.98 3.11 2.24
N ALA A 86 2.08 3.91 3.31
CA ALA A 86 3.27 3.96 4.15
C ALA A 86 3.61 2.59 4.77
N ALA A 87 2.60 1.87 5.30
CA ALA A 87 2.78 0.56 5.93
C ALA A 87 3.21 -0.53 4.93
N THR A 88 2.62 -0.56 3.73
CA THR A 88 3.02 -1.51 2.68
C THR A 88 4.41 -1.19 2.15
N SER A 89 4.79 0.08 2.12
CA SER A 89 6.10 0.53 1.61
C SER A 89 7.29 0.10 2.47
N VAL A 90 7.07 -0.25 3.75
CA VAL A 90 8.08 -0.86 4.61
C VAL A 90 8.61 -2.19 4.04
N TRP A 91 7.78 -2.89 3.27
CA TRP A 91 8.12 -4.17 2.64
C TRP A 91 8.94 -4.04 1.35
N TRP A 92 9.17 -2.82 0.84
CA TRP A 92 9.70 -2.63 -0.50
C TRP A 92 11.12 -2.08 -0.50
N SER A 93 11.92 -2.56 -1.46
CA SER A 93 13.14 -1.89 -1.86
C SER A 93 12.78 -0.54 -2.52
N LEU A 94 13.75 0.35 -2.66
CA LEU A 94 13.54 1.65 -3.30
C LEU A 94 12.99 1.52 -4.73
N ARG A 95 13.47 0.53 -5.49
CA ARG A 95 12.97 0.24 -6.84
C ARG A 95 11.49 -0.19 -6.83
N GLN A 96 11.16 -1.13 -5.94
CA GLN A 96 9.78 -1.60 -5.77
C GLN A 96 8.85 -0.47 -5.31
N LEU A 97 9.32 0.41 -4.42
CA LEU A 97 8.58 1.59 -3.98
C LEU A 97 8.17 2.48 -5.16
N LEU A 98 9.12 2.80 -6.06
CA LEU A 98 8.83 3.63 -7.23
C LEU A 98 7.80 2.97 -8.15
N VAL A 99 7.98 1.68 -8.45
CA VAL A 99 7.02 0.90 -9.26
C VAL A 99 5.64 0.88 -8.61
N ALA A 100 5.57 0.63 -7.29
CA ALA A 100 4.32 0.58 -6.56
C ALA A 100 3.59 1.93 -6.53
N LEU A 101 4.31 3.04 -6.30
CA LEU A 101 3.71 4.37 -6.29
C LEU A 101 3.13 4.75 -7.67
N VAL A 102 3.84 4.42 -8.75
CA VAL A 102 3.33 4.62 -10.12
C VAL A 102 2.11 3.73 -10.37
N ALA A 103 2.17 2.46 -9.97
CA ALA A 103 1.05 1.53 -10.12
C ALA A 103 -0.19 1.98 -9.31
N ILE A 104 0.00 2.46 -8.07
CA ILE A 104 -1.07 3.01 -7.23
C ILE A 104 -1.70 4.24 -7.91
N ALA A 105 -0.88 5.14 -8.44
CA ALA A 105 -1.37 6.33 -9.14
C ALA A 105 -2.19 5.97 -10.38
N LEU A 106 -1.70 5.04 -11.21
CA LEU A 106 -2.40 4.58 -12.42
C LEU A 106 -3.71 3.84 -12.08
N CYS A 107 -3.66 2.88 -11.16
CA CYS A 107 -4.86 2.15 -10.73
C CYS A 107 -5.88 3.08 -10.07
N GLY A 108 -5.42 4.02 -9.24
CA GLY A 108 -6.28 5.02 -8.62
C GLY A 108 -6.93 5.95 -9.64
N ALA A 109 -6.18 6.40 -10.65
CA ALA A 109 -6.72 7.22 -11.74
C ALA A 109 -7.77 6.46 -12.56
N LEU A 110 -7.50 5.20 -12.91
CA LEU A 110 -8.46 4.35 -13.65
C LEU A 110 -9.74 4.11 -12.83
N LEU A 111 -9.62 3.84 -11.54
CA LEU A 111 -10.78 3.72 -10.65
C LEU A 111 -11.57 5.02 -10.56
N ALA A 112 -10.89 6.16 -10.40
CA ALA A 112 -11.54 7.46 -10.34
C ALA A 112 -12.31 7.77 -11.65
N ILE A 113 -11.71 7.52 -12.81
CA ILE A 113 -12.36 7.68 -14.12
C ILE A 113 -13.57 6.74 -14.22
N GLY A 114 -13.44 5.48 -13.83
CA GLY A 114 -14.54 4.52 -13.82
C GLY A 114 -15.70 4.99 -12.94
N TYR A 115 -15.41 5.45 -11.72
CA TYR A 115 -16.44 5.99 -10.83
C TYR A 115 -17.13 7.23 -11.38
N LEU A 116 -16.38 8.17 -11.96
CA LEU A 116 -16.92 9.37 -12.60
C LEU A 116 -17.83 9.01 -13.79
N SER A 117 -17.53 7.94 -14.52
CA SER A 117 -18.30 7.53 -15.71
C SER A 117 -19.60 6.77 -15.36
N PHE A 118 -19.60 6.01 -14.27
CA PHE A 118 -20.70 5.10 -13.93
C PHE A 118 -21.51 5.50 -12.69
N SER A 119 -21.01 6.37 -11.82
CA SER A 119 -21.67 6.77 -10.59
C SER A 119 -21.82 8.28 -10.51
N ARG A 120 -23.04 8.75 -10.21
CA ARG A 120 -23.29 10.18 -9.93
C ARG A 120 -22.80 10.63 -8.54
N ASP A 121 -22.42 9.67 -7.70
CA ASP A 121 -21.94 9.94 -6.35
C ASP A 121 -20.41 9.79 -6.31
N THR A 122 -19.72 10.91 -6.47
CA THR A 122 -18.26 11.00 -6.53
C THR A 122 -17.60 11.12 -5.17
N SER A 123 -18.36 10.98 -4.08
CA SER A 123 -17.88 11.34 -2.76
C SER A 123 -16.81 10.41 -2.19
N HIS A 124 -16.67 9.16 -2.69
CA HIS A 124 -15.69 8.21 -2.12
C HIS A 124 -15.31 7.09 -3.10
N VAL A 125 -14.19 7.28 -3.78
CA VAL A 125 -13.54 6.20 -4.56
C VAL A 125 -12.80 5.27 -3.59
N PRO A 126 -12.98 3.94 -3.63
CA PRO A 126 -12.28 3.00 -2.74
C PRO A 126 -10.83 2.80 -3.16
N TYR A 127 -9.96 3.74 -2.78
CA TYR A 127 -8.52 3.69 -3.12
C TYR A 127 -7.79 2.49 -2.54
N GLY A 128 -8.28 1.90 -1.45
CA GLY A 128 -7.73 0.66 -0.87
C GLY A 128 -7.64 -0.48 -1.88
N MET A 129 -8.57 -0.54 -2.86
CA MET A 129 -8.51 -1.53 -3.94
C MET A 129 -7.34 -1.26 -4.89
N ALA A 130 -7.07 0.00 -5.24
CA ALA A 130 -5.92 0.37 -6.08
C ALA A 130 -4.61 0.03 -5.38
N ILE A 131 -4.51 0.31 -4.08
CA ILE A 131 -3.34 0.02 -3.26
C ILE A 131 -3.10 -1.49 -3.20
N ALA A 132 -4.14 -2.29 -2.96
CA ALA A 132 -4.01 -3.75 -2.91
C ALA A 132 -3.61 -4.35 -4.26
N ALA A 133 -4.26 -3.95 -5.36
CA ALA A 133 -3.93 -4.42 -6.70
C ALA A 133 -2.48 -4.08 -7.07
N SER A 134 -2.04 -2.86 -6.78
CA SER A 134 -0.67 -2.40 -7.02
C SER A 134 0.35 -3.13 -6.15
N THR A 135 0.01 -3.38 -4.87
CA THR A 135 0.86 -4.15 -3.96
C THR A 135 1.06 -5.57 -4.47
N VAL A 136 -0.02 -6.27 -4.82
CA VAL A 136 0.05 -7.62 -5.39
C VAL A 136 0.86 -7.61 -6.69
N GLY A 137 0.55 -6.70 -7.62
CA GLY A 137 1.29 -6.57 -8.87
C GLY A 137 2.79 -6.34 -8.67
N THR A 138 3.17 -5.47 -7.73
CA THR A 138 4.59 -5.19 -7.43
C THR A 138 5.31 -6.41 -6.87
N VAL A 139 4.66 -7.22 -6.02
CA VAL A 139 5.24 -8.47 -5.51
C VAL A 139 5.48 -9.49 -6.62
N PHE A 140 4.56 -9.60 -7.59
CA PHE A 140 4.71 -10.54 -8.71
C PHE A 140 5.72 -10.08 -9.77
N LEU A 141 5.98 -8.79 -9.87
CA LEU A 141 6.95 -8.20 -10.82
C LEU A 141 8.38 -8.12 -10.24
N SER A 142 8.58 -8.50 -8.98
CA SER A 142 9.87 -8.49 -8.28
C SER A 142 10.45 -9.89 -8.16
#